data_661f7138b690be0027a5c31840df5d18
#
_entry.id   661f7138b690be0027a5c31840df5d18
#
_cell.length_a   1.000
_cell.length_b   1.000
_cell.length_c   1.000
_cell.angle_alpha   90.00
_cell.angle_beta   90.00
_cell.angle_gamma   90.00
#
_symmetry.space_group_name_H-M   'P 1'
#
loop_
_entity.id
_entity.type
_entity.pdbx_description
1 polymer ?
#
loop_
_entity_poly.entity_id
_entity_poly.type
_entity_poly.pdbx_seq_one_letter_code
_entity_poly.pdbx_strand_id
1 'polypeptide(L)'
;MKSAIVASSEVFNELNTGNKNPEISNYQDIFVKSWAGEELKKARNVRPSFKYGMKIGMVLTGIDQILFKGQAPWTLKHGEPDHLSLKEKKHFKPIQYPKPDGKITFDKLTNVSFSSTYHEENQPCHLQIIDEKIPISNNYKLYDSPEQRYCPAGVYEILSTNGQPSLQINSQNCIHCKTCDIKAVSYTH
;
A
#
# COMPACT_ATOMS: atom_id res chain seq x y z
N MET A 1 -15.96 1.35 3.86
CA MET A 1 -17.41 1.14 3.73
C MET A 1 -18.22 2.42 3.60
N LYS A 2 -18.16 3.40 4.50
CA LYS A 2 -19.00 4.63 4.39
C LYS A 2 -18.79 5.39 3.07
N SER A 3 -17.55 5.54 2.61
CA SER A 3 -17.26 6.17 1.32
C SER A 3 -17.95 5.47 0.14
N ALA A 4 -17.93 4.14 0.14
CA ALA A 4 -18.60 3.36 -0.90
C ALA A 4 -20.13 3.52 -0.85
N ILE A 5 -20.72 3.58 0.35
CA ILE A 5 -22.16 3.82 0.51
C ILE A 5 -22.55 5.21 -0.05
N VAL A 6 -21.77 6.23 0.28
CA VAL A 6 -22.02 7.58 -0.27
C VAL A 6 -21.87 7.58 -1.79
N ALA A 7 -20.78 6.97 -2.31
CA ALA A 7 -20.57 6.89 -3.76
C ALA A 7 -21.72 6.17 -4.47
N SER A 8 -22.15 5.00 -3.97
CA SER A 8 -23.23 4.24 -4.60
C SER A 8 -24.57 4.98 -4.57
N SER A 9 -24.85 5.72 -3.49
CA SER A 9 -26.05 6.54 -3.41
C SER A 9 -26.05 7.68 -4.43
N GLU A 10 -24.90 8.35 -4.60
CA GLU A 10 -24.77 9.41 -5.59
C GLU A 10 -24.85 8.89 -7.03
N VAL A 11 -24.19 7.75 -7.30
CA VAL A 11 -24.32 7.07 -8.61
C VAL A 11 -25.78 6.74 -8.91
N PHE A 12 -26.49 6.17 -7.94
CA PHE A 12 -27.91 5.83 -8.09
C PHE A 12 -28.77 7.07 -8.37
N ASN A 13 -28.53 8.16 -7.63
CA ASN A 13 -29.25 9.41 -7.82
C ASN A 13 -29.02 9.97 -9.23
N GLU A 14 -27.76 10.04 -9.66
CA GLU A 14 -27.41 10.55 -10.99
C GLU A 14 -27.99 9.70 -12.15
N LEU A 15 -27.96 8.38 -12.03
CA LEU A 15 -28.55 7.50 -13.01
C LEU A 15 -30.07 7.70 -13.15
N ASN A 16 -30.76 8.02 -12.05
CA ASN A 16 -32.20 8.29 -12.06
C ASN A 16 -32.57 9.66 -12.65
N THR A 17 -31.62 10.56 -12.83
CA THR A 17 -31.88 11.86 -13.51
C THR A 17 -32.07 11.72 -15.01
N GLY A 18 -31.77 10.55 -15.59
CA GLY A 18 -31.80 10.32 -17.05
C GLY A 18 -30.66 10.99 -17.81
N ASN A 19 -29.66 11.49 -17.12
CA ASN A 19 -28.47 12.07 -17.76
C ASN A 19 -27.67 10.98 -18.49
N LYS A 20 -27.35 11.19 -19.76
CA LYS A 20 -26.59 10.24 -20.57
C LYS A 20 -25.12 10.13 -20.18
N ASN A 21 -24.57 11.16 -19.55
CA ASN A 21 -23.21 11.21 -19.05
C ASN A 21 -23.22 11.66 -17.58
N PRO A 22 -23.58 10.78 -16.64
CA PRO A 22 -23.66 11.14 -15.22
C PRO A 22 -22.27 11.45 -14.67
N GLU A 23 -22.10 12.63 -14.10
CA GLU A 23 -20.89 13.03 -13.38
C GLU A 23 -21.22 13.20 -11.89
N ILE A 24 -20.49 12.49 -11.05
CA ILE A 24 -20.70 12.51 -9.60
C ILE A 24 -19.99 13.74 -9.00
N SER A 25 -20.58 14.92 -9.16
CA SER A 25 -19.99 16.18 -8.69
C SER A 25 -20.09 16.37 -7.17
N ASN A 26 -21.12 15.83 -6.53
CA ASN A 26 -21.45 16.10 -5.12
C ASN A 26 -20.79 15.12 -4.12
N TYR A 27 -20.14 14.05 -4.58
CA TYR A 27 -19.58 13.01 -3.72
C TYR A 27 -18.65 13.56 -2.65
N GLN A 28 -17.71 14.42 -3.04
CA GLN A 28 -16.71 14.98 -2.11
C GLN A 28 -17.36 15.77 -0.99
N ASP A 29 -18.32 16.62 -1.32
CA ASP A 29 -19.00 17.46 -0.34
C ASP A 29 -19.84 16.66 0.64
N ILE A 30 -20.55 15.66 0.15
CA ILE A 30 -21.37 14.78 0.98
C ILE A 30 -20.47 13.92 1.89
N PHE A 31 -19.37 13.39 1.36
CA PHE A 31 -18.46 12.58 2.14
C PHE A 31 -17.79 13.41 3.26
N VAL A 32 -17.27 14.61 2.93
CA VAL A 32 -16.62 15.50 3.91
C VAL A 32 -17.56 15.91 5.04
N LYS A 33 -18.85 16.12 4.74
CA LYS A 33 -19.89 16.46 5.73
C LYS A 33 -20.40 15.24 6.52
N SER A 34 -20.03 14.02 6.11
CA SER A 34 -20.41 12.82 6.84
C SER A 34 -19.59 12.64 8.12
N TRP A 35 -20.12 11.86 9.08
CA TRP A 35 -19.38 11.53 10.31
C TRP A 35 -17.98 10.96 10.03
N ALA A 36 -17.84 10.16 8.97
CA ALA A 36 -16.55 9.58 8.59
C ALA A 36 -15.57 10.64 8.08
N GLY A 37 -16.04 11.62 7.31
CA GLY A 37 -15.24 12.75 6.85
C GLY A 37 -14.79 13.64 8.01
N GLU A 38 -15.69 13.90 8.97
CA GLU A 38 -15.37 14.67 10.19
C GLU A 38 -14.32 13.95 11.05
N GLU A 39 -14.47 12.65 11.24
CA GLU A 39 -13.52 11.83 12.02
C GLU A 39 -12.13 11.80 11.35
N LEU A 40 -12.06 11.59 10.04
CA LEU A 40 -10.81 11.67 9.29
C LEU A 40 -10.17 13.07 9.39
N LYS A 41 -10.97 14.12 9.35
CA LYS A 41 -10.46 15.49 9.53
C LYS A 41 -9.87 15.69 10.92
N LYS A 42 -10.50 15.17 11.97
CA LYS A 42 -9.96 15.22 13.33
C LYS A 42 -8.67 14.41 13.49
N ALA A 43 -8.55 13.29 12.79
CA ALA A 43 -7.38 12.43 12.85
C ALA A 43 -6.22 12.83 11.91
N ARG A 44 -6.36 13.91 11.12
CA ARG A 44 -5.44 14.27 10.04
C ARG A 44 -3.97 14.46 10.46
N ASN A 45 -3.73 14.87 11.71
CA ASN A 45 -2.38 15.11 12.25
C ASN A 45 -1.78 13.89 12.95
N VAL A 46 -2.57 12.84 13.23
CA VAL A 46 -2.11 11.67 14.01
C VAL A 46 -0.94 10.99 13.32
N ARG A 47 -1.15 10.47 12.10
CA ARG A 47 -0.10 9.76 11.37
C ARG A 47 1.12 10.64 11.07
N PRO A 48 0.97 11.87 10.56
CA PRO A 48 2.11 12.72 10.26
C PRO A 48 2.98 13.07 11.47
N SER A 49 2.44 13.05 12.68
CA SER A 49 3.21 13.29 13.91
C SER A 49 4.32 12.25 14.11
N PHE A 50 4.08 11.00 13.69
CA PHE A 50 5.05 9.90 13.88
C PHE A 50 6.27 9.96 12.96
N LYS A 51 6.33 10.87 11.99
CA LYS A 51 7.55 11.12 11.21
C LYS A 51 8.73 11.56 12.08
N TYR A 52 8.46 12.12 13.25
CA TYR A 52 9.47 12.52 14.22
C TYR A 52 9.87 11.40 15.19
N GLY A 53 9.44 10.17 14.93
CA GLY A 53 9.67 9.00 15.76
C GLY A 53 8.55 8.76 16.79
N MET A 54 8.58 7.59 17.41
CA MET A 54 7.49 7.10 18.28
C MET A 54 7.19 8.06 19.44
N LYS A 55 8.21 8.43 20.22
CA LYS A 55 8.01 9.22 21.44
C LYS A 55 7.46 10.61 21.16
N ILE A 56 8.08 11.33 20.20
CA ILE A 56 7.62 12.67 19.81
C ILE A 56 6.26 12.60 19.14
N GLY A 57 6.03 11.60 18.29
CA GLY A 57 4.75 11.38 17.63
C GLY A 57 3.61 11.16 18.63
N MET A 58 3.83 10.39 19.69
CA MET A 58 2.84 10.19 20.76
C MET A 58 2.51 11.49 21.49
N VAL A 59 3.51 12.30 21.83
CA VAL A 59 3.31 13.58 22.50
C VAL A 59 2.51 14.54 21.61
N LEU A 60 2.93 14.70 20.34
CA LEU A 60 2.25 15.60 19.39
C LEU A 60 0.81 15.13 19.12
N THR A 61 0.60 13.84 18.98
CA THR A 61 -0.75 13.26 18.81
C THR A 61 -1.60 13.50 20.08
N GLY A 62 -1.02 13.31 21.26
CA GLY A 62 -1.71 13.58 22.53
C GLY A 62 -2.14 15.05 22.63
N ILE A 63 -1.27 15.98 22.32
CA ILE A 63 -1.59 17.42 22.28
C ILE A 63 -2.72 17.69 21.29
N ASP A 64 -2.61 17.20 20.05
CA ASP A 64 -3.62 17.43 19.02
C ASP A 64 -4.98 16.82 19.41
N GLN A 65 -5.02 15.59 19.89
CA GLN A 65 -6.28 14.89 20.17
C GLN A 65 -6.91 15.26 21.52
N ILE A 66 -6.11 15.54 22.56
CA ILE A 66 -6.61 15.81 23.91
C ILE A 66 -6.88 17.31 24.09
N LEU A 67 -5.89 18.18 23.76
CA LEU A 67 -6.05 19.61 23.95
C LEU A 67 -6.88 20.26 22.84
N PHE A 68 -6.59 19.94 21.59
CA PHE A 68 -7.28 20.54 20.44
C PHE A 68 -8.44 19.69 19.93
N LYS A 69 -8.68 18.49 20.47
CA LYS A 69 -9.76 17.57 20.04
C LYS A 69 -9.74 17.30 18.52
N GLY A 70 -8.54 17.24 17.93
CA GLY A 70 -8.34 17.08 16.49
C GLY A 70 -8.65 18.32 15.64
N GLN A 71 -8.83 19.48 16.27
CA GLN A 71 -9.17 20.75 15.60
C GLN A 71 -8.01 21.76 15.63
N ALA A 72 -6.78 21.29 15.73
CA ALA A 72 -5.61 22.16 15.67
C ALA A 72 -5.65 23.06 14.42
N PRO A 73 -5.21 24.34 14.51
CA PRO A 73 -5.26 25.28 13.38
C PRO A 73 -4.27 24.94 12.25
N TRP A 74 -3.41 23.95 12.46
CA TRP A 74 -2.45 23.48 11.48
C TRP A 74 -2.77 22.09 10.97
N THR A 75 -2.20 21.74 9.82
CA THR A 75 -2.17 20.37 9.28
C THR A 75 -0.73 19.99 9.01
N LEU A 76 -0.26 18.92 9.65
CA LEU A 76 1.06 18.38 9.44
C LEU A 76 1.11 17.69 8.07
N LYS A 77 2.16 17.97 7.31
CA LYS A 77 2.41 17.26 6.04
C LYS A 77 3.03 15.90 6.32
N HIS A 78 2.64 14.92 5.51
CA HIS A 78 3.37 13.67 5.44
C HIS A 78 4.83 13.93 5.07
N GLY A 79 5.70 12.96 5.37
CA GLY A 79 7.09 13.01 4.93
C GLY A 79 7.21 12.83 3.42
N GLU A 80 8.34 12.31 3.01
CA GLU A 80 8.59 11.95 1.61
C GLU A 80 7.69 10.78 1.16
N PRO A 81 7.47 10.62 -0.15
CA PRO A 81 6.78 9.45 -0.71
C PRO A 81 7.41 8.14 -0.25
N ASP A 82 6.60 7.10 -0.10
CA ASP A 82 7.03 5.82 0.47
C ASP A 82 8.20 5.18 -0.28
N HIS A 83 8.28 5.34 -1.60
CA HIS A 83 9.40 4.82 -2.40
C HIS A 83 10.74 5.50 -2.10
N LEU A 84 10.73 6.77 -1.67
CA LEU A 84 11.95 7.48 -1.25
C LEU A 84 12.41 7.12 0.16
N SER A 85 11.60 6.38 0.91
CA SER A 85 11.95 5.93 2.27
C SER A 85 12.89 4.73 2.32
N LEU A 86 13.14 4.07 1.19
CA LEU A 86 14.06 2.94 1.11
C LEU A 86 15.49 3.39 1.35
N LYS A 87 16.22 2.62 2.15
CA LYS A 87 17.63 2.84 2.44
C LYS A 87 18.45 1.66 1.92
N GLU A 88 19.69 1.94 1.49
CA GLU A 88 20.56 0.90 0.95
C GLU A 88 20.87 -0.19 1.97
N LYS A 89 20.94 -1.44 1.50
CA LYS A 89 21.16 -2.63 2.33
C LYS A 89 22.44 -2.60 3.16
N LYS A 90 23.47 -1.87 2.72
CA LYS A 90 24.74 -1.71 3.44
C LYS A 90 24.60 -1.11 4.84
N HIS A 91 23.49 -0.39 5.11
CA HIS A 91 23.21 0.24 6.40
C HIS A 91 22.46 -0.66 7.37
N PHE A 92 22.10 -1.89 6.97
CA PHE A 92 21.25 -2.76 7.77
C PHE A 92 21.80 -4.19 7.81
N LYS A 93 21.49 -4.87 8.90
CA LYS A 93 21.68 -6.32 9.00
C LYS A 93 20.36 -7.01 8.65
N PRO A 94 20.40 -8.18 7.97
CA PRO A 94 19.19 -8.96 7.72
C PRO A 94 18.48 -9.31 9.02
N ILE A 95 17.17 -9.10 9.07
CA ILE A 95 16.35 -9.49 10.21
C ILE A 95 16.01 -10.98 10.06
N GLN A 96 16.31 -11.76 11.06
CA GLN A 96 15.89 -13.17 11.13
C GLN A 96 14.52 -13.25 11.78
N TYR A 97 13.51 -13.58 11.00
CA TYR A 97 12.17 -13.81 11.52
C TYR A 97 12.00 -15.26 11.98
N PRO A 98 11.21 -15.53 13.03
CA PRO A 98 10.84 -16.89 13.39
C PRO A 98 10.15 -17.59 12.22
N LYS A 99 10.44 -18.89 12.04
CA LYS A 99 9.73 -19.67 11.04
C LYS A 99 8.26 -19.87 11.45
N PRO A 100 7.31 -19.85 10.50
CA PRO A 100 5.93 -20.20 10.77
C PRO A 100 5.81 -21.60 11.38
N ASP A 101 4.88 -21.79 12.31
CA ASP A 101 4.66 -23.05 13.02
C ASP A 101 3.72 -24.02 12.28
N GLY A 102 3.07 -23.58 11.20
CA GLY A 102 2.11 -24.34 10.41
C GLY A 102 0.78 -24.63 11.12
N LYS A 103 0.54 -24.01 12.30
CA LYS A 103 -0.69 -24.18 13.11
C LYS A 103 -1.45 -22.88 13.27
N ILE A 104 -0.77 -21.84 13.74
CA ILE A 104 -1.30 -20.48 13.93
C ILE A 104 -0.72 -19.54 12.89
N THR A 105 0.54 -19.76 12.53
CA THR A 105 1.28 -18.97 11.56
C THR A 105 1.68 -19.82 10.35
N PHE A 106 1.51 -19.28 9.16
CA PHE A 106 1.79 -19.99 7.91
C PHE A 106 2.76 -19.18 7.04
N ASP A 107 3.45 -19.84 6.14
CA ASP A 107 4.28 -19.20 5.13
C ASP A 107 3.43 -18.43 4.11
N LYS A 108 4.09 -17.59 3.30
CA LYS A 108 3.39 -16.72 2.34
C LYS A 108 2.56 -17.51 1.32
N LEU A 109 3.10 -18.59 0.77
CA LEU A 109 2.43 -19.36 -0.28
C LEU A 109 1.22 -20.10 0.26
N THR A 110 1.32 -20.66 1.46
CA THR A 110 0.19 -21.29 2.16
C THR A 110 -0.92 -20.26 2.42
N ASN A 111 -0.57 -19.05 2.89
CA ASN A 111 -1.55 -17.98 3.07
C ASN A 111 -2.23 -17.55 1.77
N VAL A 112 -1.49 -17.47 0.67
CA VAL A 112 -2.06 -17.17 -0.66
C VAL A 112 -3.03 -18.26 -1.09
N SER A 113 -2.64 -19.53 -0.92
CA SER A 113 -3.53 -20.67 -1.22
C SER A 113 -4.84 -20.60 -0.44
N PHE A 114 -4.79 -20.28 0.85
CA PHE A 114 -5.98 -20.13 1.69
C PHE A 114 -6.82 -18.88 1.36
N SER A 115 -6.25 -17.89 0.69
CA SER A 115 -7.00 -16.69 0.30
C SER A 115 -8.02 -16.93 -0.80
N SER A 116 -7.95 -18.08 -1.47
CA SER A 116 -8.79 -18.42 -2.65
C SER A 116 -8.72 -17.38 -3.76
N THR A 117 -7.57 -16.71 -3.91
CA THR A 117 -7.33 -15.79 -5.01
C THR A 117 -6.95 -16.58 -6.26
N TYR A 118 -7.71 -16.41 -7.32
CA TYR A 118 -7.47 -17.06 -8.61
C TYR A 118 -7.39 -16.01 -9.72
N HIS A 119 -6.48 -16.26 -10.65
CA HIS A 119 -6.40 -15.54 -11.91
C HIS A 119 -6.60 -16.53 -13.06
N GLU A 120 -7.23 -16.09 -14.13
CA GLU A 120 -7.37 -16.93 -15.32
C GLU A 120 -6.00 -17.14 -15.96
N GLU A 121 -5.71 -18.40 -16.35
CA GLU A 121 -4.40 -18.77 -16.91
C GLU A 121 -4.06 -18.02 -18.20
N ASN A 122 -5.07 -17.70 -18.99
CA ASN A 122 -4.92 -17.04 -20.29
C ASN A 122 -4.99 -15.51 -20.22
N GLN A 123 -5.18 -14.92 -19.03
CA GLN A 123 -5.18 -13.46 -18.93
C GLN A 123 -3.77 -12.89 -19.09
N PRO A 124 -3.61 -11.74 -19.77
CA PRO A 124 -2.33 -11.06 -19.83
C PRO A 124 -1.80 -10.71 -18.42
N CYS A 125 -0.49 -10.84 -18.22
CA CYS A 125 0.13 -10.46 -16.96
C CYS A 125 -0.09 -8.96 -16.71
N HIS A 126 -0.74 -8.63 -15.60
CA HIS A 126 -1.02 -7.26 -15.20
C HIS A 126 0.18 -6.56 -14.55
N LEU A 127 1.21 -7.33 -14.15
CA LEU A 127 2.44 -6.81 -13.58
C LEU A 127 3.47 -6.62 -14.68
N GLN A 128 3.74 -5.38 -15.01
CA GLN A 128 4.69 -5.01 -16.05
C GLN A 128 5.89 -4.29 -15.42
N ILE A 129 7.07 -4.52 -15.98
CA ILE A 129 8.30 -3.85 -15.59
C ILE A 129 8.61 -2.80 -16.67
N ILE A 130 8.79 -1.56 -16.27
CA ILE A 130 9.10 -0.46 -17.21
C ILE A 130 10.48 -0.65 -17.85
N ASP A 131 11.47 -1.07 -17.05
CA ASP A 131 12.85 -1.37 -17.50
C ASP A 131 13.34 -2.65 -16.81
N GLU A 132 13.55 -3.69 -17.60
CA GLU A 132 13.98 -5.02 -17.15
C GLU A 132 15.35 -5.02 -16.44
N LYS A 133 16.14 -3.97 -16.60
CA LYS A 133 17.45 -3.84 -15.95
C LYS A 133 17.33 -3.37 -14.49
N ILE A 134 16.36 -2.52 -14.19
CA ILE A 134 16.21 -1.89 -12.88
C ILE A 134 16.11 -2.90 -11.73
N PRO A 135 15.31 -3.97 -11.82
CA PRO A 135 15.18 -4.95 -10.74
C PRO A 135 16.51 -5.54 -10.27
N ILE A 136 17.44 -5.78 -11.18
CA ILE A 136 18.74 -6.36 -10.84
C ILE A 136 19.79 -5.29 -10.59
N SER A 137 19.93 -4.30 -11.49
CA SER A 137 20.99 -3.30 -11.39
C SER A 137 20.80 -2.34 -10.22
N ASN A 138 19.55 -2.07 -9.83
CA ASN A 138 19.21 -1.15 -8.76
C ASN A 138 18.61 -1.86 -7.54
N ASN A 139 17.43 -2.49 -7.70
CA ASN A 139 16.68 -3.03 -6.57
C ASN A 139 17.45 -4.15 -5.84
N TYR A 140 17.97 -5.12 -6.57
CA TYR A 140 18.75 -6.21 -5.99
C TYR A 140 20.10 -5.73 -5.46
N LYS A 141 20.83 -4.96 -6.28
CA LYS A 141 22.19 -4.56 -5.96
C LYS A 141 22.26 -3.62 -4.76
N LEU A 142 21.39 -2.60 -4.70
CA LEU A 142 21.42 -1.57 -3.67
C LEU A 142 20.54 -1.91 -2.47
N TYR A 143 19.36 -2.50 -2.69
CA TYR A 143 18.31 -2.66 -1.69
C TYR A 143 17.97 -4.12 -1.36
N ASP A 144 18.67 -5.10 -2.00
CA ASP A 144 18.45 -6.53 -1.83
C ASP A 144 17.02 -6.95 -2.16
N SER A 145 16.50 -6.45 -3.27
CA SER A 145 15.14 -6.72 -3.79
C SER A 145 14.08 -6.69 -2.70
N PRO A 146 13.75 -5.50 -2.17
CA PRO A 146 12.80 -5.37 -1.07
C PRO A 146 11.41 -5.89 -1.41
N GLU A 147 11.07 -5.97 -2.70
CA GLU A 147 9.84 -6.55 -3.22
C GLU A 147 9.61 -8.00 -2.77
N GLN A 148 10.67 -8.78 -2.59
CA GLN A 148 10.58 -10.13 -2.02
C GLN A 148 10.07 -10.14 -0.58
N ARG A 149 10.29 -9.04 0.15
CA ARG A 149 9.93 -8.91 1.58
C ARG A 149 8.60 -8.22 1.79
N TYR A 150 8.36 -7.09 1.13
CA TYR A 150 7.11 -6.36 1.34
C TYR A 150 5.92 -6.97 0.58
N CYS A 151 6.14 -7.77 -0.46
CA CYS A 151 5.05 -8.49 -1.11
C CYS A 151 4.52 -9.59 -0.18
N PRO A 152 3.23 -9.54 0.22
CA PRO A 152 2.67 -10.53 1.13
C PRO A 152 2.36 -11.85 0.46
N ALA A 153 2.39 -11.90 -0.88
CA ALA A 153 1.92 -13.01 -1.67
C ALA A 153 3.03 -13.80 -2.41
N GLY A 154 4.31 -13.47 -2.19
CA GLY A 154 5.41 -14.17 -2.84
C GLY A 154 5.42 -14.04 -4.36
N VAL A 155 5.02 -12.87 -4.87
CA VAL A 155 4.97 -12.60 -6.31
C VAL A 155 6.36 -12.44 -6.91
N TYR A 156 7.27 -11.80 -6.16
CA TYR A 156 8.60 -11.46 -6.65
C TYR A 156 9.66 -12.35 -6.02
N GLU A 157 10.48 -12.96 -6.84
CA GLU A 157 11.58 -13.84 -6.42
C GLU A 157 12.84 -13.53 -7.22
N ILE A 158 14.00 -13.54 -6.56
CA ILE A 158 15.29 -13.49 -7.25
C ILE A 158 15.81 -14.91 -7.39
N LEU A 159 15.89 -15.36 -8.62
CA LEU A 159 16.50 -16.64 -8.96
C LEU A 159 17.97 -16.44 -9.31
N SER A 160 18.79 -17.44 -9.00
CA SER A 160 20.19 -17.50 -9.45
C SER A 160 20.35 -18.60 -10.48
N THR A 161 20.47 -18.20 -11.74
CA THR A 161 20.72 -19.14 -12.85
C THR A 161 22.16 -18.97 -13.30
N ASN A 162 22.98 -20.03 -13.18
CA ASN A 162 24.41 -19.99 -13.49
C ASN A 162 25.19 -18.85 -12.79
N GLY A 163 24.80 -18.51 -11.54
CA GLY A 163 25.42 -17.44 -10.76
C GLY A 163 24.98 -16.03 -11.13
N GLN A 164 24.07 -15.89 -12.09
CA GLN A 164 23.49 -14.60 -12.47
C GLN A 164 22.10 -14.44 -11.83
N PRO A 165 21.85 -13.31 -11.10
CA PRO A 165 20.54 -13.05 -10.55
C PRO A 165 19.56 -12.62 -11.64
N SER A 166 18.33 -13.14 -11.57
CA SER A 166 17.21 -12.75 -12.42
C SER A 166 15.94 -12.59 -11.60
N LEU A 167 15.08 -11.64 -11.97
CA LEU A 167 13.78 -11.48 -11.33
C LEU A 167 12.77 -12.44 -11.97
N GLN A 168 12.07 -13.21 -11.14
CA GLN A 168 10.89 -13.95 -11.52
C GLN A 168 9.63 -13.28 -10.91
N ILE A 169 8.59 -13.16 -11.72
CA ILE A 169 7.28 -12.62 -11.31
C ILE A 169 6.24 -13.73 -11.37
N ASN A 170 5.76 -14.15 -10.21
CA ASN A 170 4.71 -15.16 -10.06
C ASN A 170 3.34 -14.43 -9.99
N SER A 171 2.89 -13.89 -11.12
CA SER A 171 1.70 -13.02 -11.19
C SER A 171 0.42 -13.69 -10.70
N GLN A 172 0.32 -15.02 -10.81
CA GLN A 172 -0.80 -15.81 -10.30
C GLN A 172 -1.01 -15.69 -8.78
N ASN A 173 0.07 -15.39 -8.04
CA ASN A 173 -0.02 -15.21 -6.60
C ASN A 173 -0.52 -13.82 -6.18
N CYS A 174 -0.66 -12.89 -7.11
CA CYS A 174 -0.96 -11.49 -6.79
C CYS A 174 -2.36 -11.32 -6.18
N ILE A 175 -2.42 -10.70 -5.01
CA ILE A 175 -3.67 -10.37 -4.30
C ILE A 175 -4.09 -8.90 -4.50
N HIS A 176 -3.53 -8.22 -5.48
CA HIS A 176 -3.83 -6.82 -5.84
C HIS A 176 -3.75 -5.81 -4.67
N CYS A 177 -2.83 -6.00 -3.73
CA CYS A 177 -2.68 -5.11 -2.57
C CYS A 177 -2.02 -3.75 -2.88
N LYS A 178 -1.51 -3.55 -4.10
CA LYS A 178 -0.84 -2.33 -4.58
C LYS A 178 0.42 -1.90 -3.80
N THR A 179 0.96 -2.74 -2.93
CA THR A 179 2.16 -2.41 -2.15
C THR A 179 3.37 -2.18 -3.04
N CYS A 180 3.52 -2.93 -4.12
CA CYS A 180 4.61 -2.75 -5.08
C CYS A 180 4.54 -1.39 -5.80
N ASP A 181 3.35 -0.95 -6.18
CA ASP A 181 3.10 0.37 -6.77
C ASP A 181 3.51 1.52 -5.86
N ILE A 182 3.23 1.38 -4.56
CA ILE A 182 3.51 2.41 -3.55
C ILE A 182 4.99 2.44 -3.19
N LYS A 183 5.62 1.26 -3.09
CA LYS A 183 7.00 1.12 -2.59
C LYS A 183 8.07 1.17 -3.67
N ALA A 184 7.76 0.75 -4.89
CA ALA A 184 8.72 0.71 -5.98
C ALA A 184 8.13 1.32 -7.24
N VAL A 185 8.58 2.52 -7.61
CA VAL A 185 8.14 3.26 -8.82
C VAL A 185 8.52 2.54 -10.12
N SER A 186 9.31 1.47 -10.05
CA SER A 186 9.75 0.70 -11.21
C SER A 186 8.72 -0.30 -11.76
N TYR A 187 7.59 -0.47 -11.08
CA TYR A 187 6.51 -1.35 -11.50
C TYR A 187 5.26 -0.56 -11.88
N THR A 188 4.56 -1.01 -12.91
CA THR A 188 3.25 -0.52 -13.32
C THR A 188 2.22 -1.63 -13.28
N HIS A 189 0.99 -1.26 -13.03
CA HIS A 189 -0.18 -2.13 -13.02
C HIS A 189 -1.17 -1.72 -14.10
#